data_306bb8ce3a21ffb3ec28f683e35a5a3a
#
_entry.id   306bb8ce3a21ffb3ec28f683e35a5a3a
#
_cell.length_a   1.000
_cell.length_b   1.000
_cell.length_c   1.000
_cell.angle_alpha   90.00
_cell.angle_beta   90.00
_cell.angle_gamma   90.00
#
_symmetry.space_group_name_H-M   'P 1'
#
loop_
_entity.id
_entity.type
_entity.pdbx_description
1 polymer ?
#
loop_
_entity_poly.entity_id
_entity_poly.type
_entity_poly.pdbx_seq_one_letter_code
_entity_poly.pdbx_strand_id
1 'polypeptide(L)'
;MTSRSSIKEQIQRVREQAIVAAVNRLLATKGYDAMTVDEVAAEAGMAKASLYKLFTSKEELAGAAMVGVLDRALAFVDGLRDSAAQAAEAGTPVRPLDQLKAVTCWAMQTQLEGEMPSLPAQNSNLSASLQSNDAYMDRLIALSNRLSIWITEAQTSGQLHPALPAELVLYTLFARACDPVVALLKESGQYTHAQIIGWVTSTTFDGLAAAR
;
A
#
# COMPACT_ATOMS: atom_id res chain seq x y z
N MET A 1 -0.50 34.39 19.70
CA MET A 1 0.73 34.01 18.93
C MET A 1 0.63 32.63 18.24
N THR A 2 -0.54 32.01 18.19
CA THR A 2 -0.79 30.64 17.67
C THR A 2 -0.99 30.52 16.16
N SER A 3 -1.32 31.61 15.45
CA SER A 3 -1.71 31.56 14.02
C SER A 3 -0.54 31.39 13.02
N ARG A 4 0.61 32.04 13.26
CA ARG A 4 1.74 31.98 12.31
C ARG A 4 2.52 30.66 12.32
N SER A 5 2.65 30.00 13.48
CA SER A 5 3.26 28.68 13.62
C SER A 5 2.44 27.63 12.86
N SER A 6 1.13 27.63 13.05
CA SER A 6 0.19 26.74 12.38
C SER A 6 0.21 26.82 10.86
N ILE A 7 0.26 28.03 10.28
CA ILE A 7 0.34 28.22 8.83
C ILE A 7 1.67 27.71 8.27
N LYS A 8 2.78 27.96 8.95
CA LYS A 8 4.10 27.49 8.51
C LYS A 8 4.19 25.96 8.53
N GLU A 9 3.66 25.34 9.57
CA GLU A 9 3.58 23.89 9.70
C GLU A 9 2.67 23.27 8.62
N GLN A 10 1.55 23.92 8.31
CA GLN A 10 0.63 23.48 7.27
C GLN A 10 1.27 23.55 5.88
N ILE A 11 1.99 24.65 5.57
CA ILE A 11 2.74 24.80 4.31
C ILE A 11 3.83 23.71 4.21
N GLN A 12 4.52 23.41 5.31
CA GLN A 12 5.54 22.37 5.31
C GLN A 12 4.95 21.00 5.04
N ARG A 13 3.83 20.63 5.68
CA ARG A 13 3.11 19.37 5.43
C ARG A 13 2.67 19.23 3.97
N VAL A 14 2.13 20.30 3.38
CA VAL A 14 1.72 20.28 1.97
C VAL A 14 2.92 20.04 1.05
N ARG A 15 4.08 20.64 1.35
CA ARG A 15 5.32 20.39 0.61
C ARG A 15 5.82 18.96 0.74
N GLU A 16 5.84 18.43 1.97
CA GLU A 16 6.22 17.03 2.23
C GLU A 16 5.30 16.05 1.48
N GLN A 17 4.00 16.29 1.50
CA GLN A 17 3.02 15.50 0.75
C GLN A 17 3.25 15.56 -0.77
N ALA A 18 3.57 16.73 -1.32
CA ALA A 18 3.88 16.88 -2.74
C ALA A 18 5.15 16.11 -3.12
N ILE A 19 6.18 16.14 -2.27
CA ILE A 19 7.41 15.35 -2.46
C ILE A 19 7.09 13.86 -2.43
N VAL A 20 6.40 13.38 -1.40
CA VAL A 20 6.02 11.98 -1.25
C VAL A 20 5.21 11.48 -2.44
N ALA A 21 4.27 12.29 -2.95
CA ALA A 21 3.50 11.96 -4.15
C ALA A 21 4.37 11.85 -5.40
N ALA A 22 5.33 12.76 -5.60
CA ALA A 22 6.30 12.69 -6.70
C ALA A 22 7.17 11.44 -6.61
N VAL A 23 7.70 11.13 -5.41
CA VAL A 23 8.49 9.92 -5.18
C VAL A 23 7.69 8.66 -5.46
N ASN A 24 6.43 8.58 -5.00
CA ASN A 24 5.55 7.42 -5.26
C ASN A 24 5.39 7.17 -6.76
N ARG A 25 5.12 8.21 -7.56
CA ARG A 25 4.97 8.08 -9.02
C ARG A 25 6.27 7.62 -9.69
N LEU A 26 7.40 8.16 -9.29
CA LEU A 26 8.71 7.77 -9.83
C LEU A 26 9.09 6.34 -9.43
N LEU A 27 8.82 5.93 -8.19
CA LEU A 27 9.03 4.56 -7.74
C LEU A 27 8.11 3.56 -8.48
N ALA A 28 6.86 3.94 -8.75
CA ALA A 28 5.92 3.10 -9.48
C ALA A 28 6.30 2.95 -10.96
N THR A 29 6.86 3.99 -11.59
CA THR A 29 7.13 4.02 -13.04
C THR A 29 8.54 3.57 -13.40
N LYS A 30 9.54 3.92 -12.58
CA LYS A 30 10.97 3.67 -12.88
C LYS A 30 11.64 2.73 -11.89
N GLY A 31 11.05 2.54 -10.73
CA GLY A 31 11.67 1.85 -9.62
C GLY A 31 12.73 2.69 -8.89
N TYR A 32 13.21 2.14 -7.77
CA TYR A 32 14.15 2.86 -6.91
C TYR A 32 15.49 3.16 -7.60
N ASP A 33 16.07 2.21 -8.30
CA ASP A 33 17.43 2.38 -8.84
C ASP A 33 17.50 3.47 -9.91
N ALA A 34 16.49 3.57 -10.78
CA ALA A 34 16.43 4.55 -11.87
C ALA A 34 15.90 5.93 -11.44
N MET A 35 15.26 6.05 -10.28
CA MET A 35 14.80 7.33 -9.75
C MET A 35 15.98 8.21 -9.34
N THR A 36 15.96 9.48 -9.69
CA THR A 36 16.94 10.47 -9.25
C THR A 36 16.32 11.57 -8.39
N VAL A 37 17.13 12.16 -7.50
CA VAL A 37 16.68 13.27 -6.64
C VAL A 37 16.33 14.52 -7.45
N ASP A 38 16.99 14.71 -8.61
CA ASP A 38 16.70 15.83 -9.52
C ASP A 38 15.30 15.68 -10.15
N GLU A 39 14.91 14.48 -10.55
CA GLU A 39 13.56 14.19 -11.06
C GLU A 39 12.51 14.41 -9.97
N VAL A 40 12.76 13.97 -8.75
CA VAL A 40 11.84 14.22 -7.61
C VAL A 40 11.65 15.73 -7.39
N ALA A 41 12.73 16.50 -7.40
CA ALA A 41 12.67 17.95 -7.22
C ALA A 41 11.88 18.64 -8.35
N ALA A 42 12.13 18.21 -9.60
CA ALA A 42 11.43 18.74 -10.78
C ALA A 42 9.93 18.42 -10.71
N GLU A 43 9.56 17.17 -10.41
CA GLU A 43 8.17 16.73 -10.35
C GLU A 43 7.40 17.33 -9.16
N ALA A 44 8.08 17.54 -8.01
CA ALA A 44 7.51 18.24 -6.87
C ALA A 44 7.45 19.78 -7.04
N GLY A 45 7.97 20.29 -8.15
CA GLY A 45 7.98 21.74 -8.42
C GLY A 45 8.85 22.57 -7.47
N MET A 46 9.99 22.01 -7.01
CA MET A 46 10.85 22.68 -6.04
C MET A 46 12.34 22.58 -6.38
N ALA A 47 13.14 23.47 -5.79
CA ALA A 47 14.59 23.41 -5.93
C ALA A 47 15.17 22.21 -5.14
N LYS A 48 16.14 21.49 -5.72
CA LYS A 48 16.86 20.38 -5.10
C LYS A 48 17.40 20.69 -3.69
N ALA A 49 17.92 21.91 -3.49
CA ALA A 49 18.40 22.38 -2.19
C ALA A 49 17.27 22.47 -1.13
N SER A 50 16.03 22.74 -1.55
CA SER A 50 14.88 22.76 -0.65
C SER A 50 14.44 21.33 -0.25
N LEU A 51 14.60 20.38 -1.16
CA LEU A 51 14.31 18.97 -0.92
C LEU A 51 15.30 18.38 0.11
N TYR A 52 16.60 18.66 -0.03
CA TYR A 52 17.62 18.21 0.93
C TYR A 52 17.51 18.83 2.34
N LYS A 53 16.71 19.89 2.50
CA LYS A 53 16.38 20.41 3.86
C LYS A 53 15.34 19.56 4.58
N LEU A 54 14.57 18.76 3.84
CA LEU A 54 13.48 17.93 4.35
C LEU A 54 13.90 16.45 4.41
N PHE A 55 14.69 16.00 3.43
CA PHE A 55 15.14 14.62 3.30
C PHE A 55 16.63 14.58 2.98
N THR A 56 17.37 13.84 3.78
CA THR A 56 18.85 13.85 3.72
C THR A 56 19.42 12.90 2.67
N SER A 57 18.62 11.92 2.23
CA SER A 57 19.05 10.90 1.26
C SER A 57 17.92 10.44 0.34
N LYS A 58 18.28 9.72 -0.73
CA LYS A 58 17.36 9.07 -1.64
C LYS A 58 16.56 7.95 -0.94
N GLU A 59 17.22 7.24 -0.03
CA GLU A 59 16.62 6.20 0.80
C GLU A 59 15.54 6.77 1.72
N GLU A 60 15.80 7.92 2.33
CA GLU A 60 14.84 8.61 3.21
C GLU A 60 13.61 9.08 2.42
N LEU A 61 13.81 9.63 1.20
CA LEU A 61 12.73 9.98 0.29
C LEU A 61 11.86 8.77 -0.07
N ALA A 62 12.49 7.67 -0.48
CA ALA A 62 11.79 6.44 -0.83
C ALA A 62 11.11 5.83 0.41
N GLY A 63 11.75 5.85 1.56
CA GLY A 63 11.19 5.41 2.84
C GLY A 63 9.91 6.17 3.20
N ALA A 64 9.92 7.50 3.07
CA ALA A 64 8.75 8.34 3.34
C ALA A 64 7.58 8.01 2.39
N ALA A 65 7.87 7.71 1.12
CA ALA A 65 6.86 7.27 0.15
C ALA A 65 6.24 5.92 0.53
N MET A 66 7.07 4.95 0.94
CA MET A 66 6.61 3.63 1.40
C MET A 66 5.76 3.74 2.69
N VAL A 67 6.17 4.59 3.64
CA VAL A 67 5.37 4.91 4.84
C VAL A 67 4.02 5.51 4.45
N GLY A 68 3.98 6.45 3.51
CA GLY A 68 2.74 7.08 3.05
C GLY A 68 1.76 6.09 2.43
N VAL A 69 2.23 5.07 1.72
CA VAL A 69 1.37 4.00 1.17
C VAL A 69 0.80 3.13 2.30
N LEU A 70 1.62 2.76 3.28
CA LEU A 70 1.16 1.99 4.45
C LEU A 70 0.15 2.78 5.28
N ASP A 71 0.32 4.11 5.44
CA ASP A 71 -0.67 4.96 6.10
C ASP A 71 -2.01 4.96 5.36
N ARG A 72 -2.01 5.04 4.03
CA ARG A 72 -3.23 4.93 3.22
C ARG A 72 -3.88 3.55 3.33
N ALA A 73 -3.08 2.48 3.33
CA ALA A 73 -3.57 1.11 3.52
C ALA A 73 -4.23 0.94 4.90
N LEU A 74 -3.59 1.44 5.96
CA LEU A 74 -4.13 1.41 7.32
C LEU A 74 -5.45 2.18 7.42
N ALA A 75 -5.51 3.39 6.85
CA ALA A 75 -6.74 4.20 6.85
C ALA A 75 -7.87 3.49 6.09
N PHE A 76 -7.57 2.83 4.97
CA PHE A 76 -8.55 2.05 4.21
C PHE A 76 -9.06 0.84 5.02
N VAL A 77 -8.17 0.08 5.64
CA VAL A 77 -8.53 -1.08 6.49
C VAL A 77 -9.35 -0.65 7.71
N ASP A 78 -8.99 0.46 8.36
CA ASP A 78 -9.75 1.00 9.48
C ASP A 78 -11.15 1.46 9.04
N GLY A 79 -11.29 2.08 7.86
CA GLY A 79 -12.58 2.43 7.28
C GLY A 79 -13.46 1.21 6.96
N LEU A 80 -12.88 0.12 6.46
CA LEU A 80 -13.61 -1.14 6.25
C LEU A 80 -14.10 -1.75 7.57
N ARG A 81 -13.26 -1.72 8.61
CA ARG A 81 -13.61 -2.22 9.95
C ARG A 81 -14.79 -1.43 10.54
N ASP A 82 -14.73 -0.11 10.47
CA ASP A 82 -15.76 0.76 11.01
C ASP A 82 -17.10 0.59 10.25
N SER A 83 -17.03 0.46 8.92
CA SER A 83 -18.20 0.15 8.08
C SER A 83 -18.79 -1.23 8.40
N ALA A 84 -17.94 -2.23 8.65
CA ALA A 84 -18.39 -3.58 9.02
C ALA A 84 -19.05 -3.60 10.42
N ALA A 85 -18.55 -2.82 11.37
CA ALA A 85 -19.18 -2.68 12.69
C ALA A 85 -20.58 -2.07 12.59
N GLN A 86 -20.75 -1.00 11.82
CA GLN A 86 -22.04 -0.37 11.56
C GLN A 86 -23.02 -1.33 10.85
N ALA A 87 -22.53 -2.10 9.86
CA ALA A 87 -23.34 -3.10 9.17
C ALA A 87 -23.81 -4.22 10.10
N ALA A 88 -22.95 -4.65 11.03
CA ALA A 88 -23.29 -5.67 12.03
C ALA A 88 -24.38 -5.17 12.99
N GLU A 89 -24.31 -3.92 13.44
CA GLU A 89 -25.35 -3.28 14.25
C GLU A 89 -26.69 -3.18 13.51
N ALA A 90 -26.65 -3.01 12.18
CA ALA A 90 -27.82 -3.01 11.30
C ALA A 90 -28.35 -4.43 10.96
N GLY A 91 -27.73 -5.49 11.49
CA GLY A 91 -28.12 -6.88 11.23
C GLY A 91 -27.63 -7.48 9.91
N THR A 92 -26.69 -6.82 9.24
CA THR A 92 -26.10 -7.25 7.97
C THR A 92 -24.58 -7.39 8.08
N PRO A 93 -24.04 -8.37 8.85
CA PRO A 93 -22.61 -8.48 9.09
C PRO A 93 -21.83 -8.75 7.79
N VAL A 94 -20.72 -8.03 7.62
CA VAL A 94 -19.79 -8.20 6.51
C VAL A 94 -18.89 -9.40 6.78
N ARG A 95 -18.68 -10.26 5.78
CA ARG A 95 -17.81 -11.43 5.95
C ARG A 95 -16.33 -11.02 5.96
N PRO A 96 -15.49 -11.61 6.82
CA PRO A 96 -14.05 -11.35 6.85
C PRO A 96 -13.36 -11.54 5.49
N LEU A 97 -13.75 -12.55 4.72
CA LEU A 97 -13.23 -12.79 3.37
C LEU A 97 -13.51 -11.63 2.42
N ASP A 98 -14.68 -10.98 2.53
CA ASP A 98 -15.03 -9.85 1.66
C ASP A 98 -14.19 -8.60 2.02
N GLN A 99 -13.82 -8.44 3.29
CA GLN A 99 -12.88 -7.39 3.72
C GLN A 99 -11.47 -7.63 3.16
N LEU A 100 -10.97 -8.87 3.19
CA LEU A 100 -9.68 -9.24 2.59
C LEU A 100 -9.68 -9.02 1.08
N LYS A 101 -10.77 -9.37 0.39
CA LYS A 101 -10.96 -9.08 -1.05
C LYS A 101 -10.94 -7.58 -1.32
N ALA A 102 -11.62 -6.78 -0.52
CA ALA A 102 -11.66 -5.32 -0.68
C ALA A 102 -10.27 -4.68 -0.55
N VAL A 103 -9.46 -5.11 0.44
CA VAL A 103 -8.06 -4.65 0.59
C VAL A 103 -7.21 -5.03 -0.61
N THR A 104 -7.37 -6.26 -1.11
CA THR A 104 -6.65 -6.76 -2.29
C THR A 104 -7.00 -5.96 -3.54
N CYS A 105 -8.30 -5.70 -3.75
CA CYS A 105 -8.77 -4.86 -4.87
C CYS A 105 -8.22 -3.42 -4.75
N TRP A 106 -8.24 -2.83 -3.55
CA TRP A 106 -7.68 -1.51 -3.31
C TRP A 106 -6.18 -1.45 -3.63
N ALA A 107 -5.41 -2.45 -3.22
CA ALA A 107 -3.98 -2.51 -3.49
C ALA A 107 -3.69 -2.58 -5.00
N MET A 108 -4.40 -3.44 -5.74
CA MET A 108 -4.27 -3.54 -7.19
C MET A 108 -4.75 -2.27 -7.92
N GLN A 109 -5.83 -1.63 -7.45
CA GLN A 109 -6.28 -0.37 -8.00
C GLN A 109 -5.21 0.71 -7.83
N THR A 110 -4.62 0.84 -6.63
CA THR A 110 -3.52 1.77 -6.34
C THR A 110 -2.30 1.50 -7.24
N GLN A 111 -1.99 0.23 -7.52
CA GLN A 111 -0.93 -0.15 -8.46
C GLN A 111 -1.26 0.28 -9.90
N LEU A 112 -2.49 0.04 -10.36
CA LEU A 112 -2.95 0.43 -11.70
C LEU A 112 -2.98 1.94 -11.89
N GLU A 113 -3.22 2.70 -10.84
CA GLU A 113 -3.16 4.18 -10.84
C GLU A 113 -1.73 4.72 -10.82
N GLY A 114 -0.72 3.86 -10.63
CA GLY A 114 0.68 4.25 -10.56
C GLY A 114 1.06 4.92 -9.23
N GLU A 115 0.31 4.62 -8.17
CA GLU A 115 0.52 5.15 -6.82
C GLU A 115 1.05 4.12 -5.82
N MET A 116 1.29 2.89 -6.28
CA MET A 116 1.93 1.84 -5.48
C MET A 116 3.40 1.76 -5.87
N PRO A 117 4.33 2.11 -4.99
CA PRO A 117 5.76 1.95 -5.27
C PRO A 117 6.10 0.48 -5.47
N SER A 118 7.00 0.20 -6.41
CA SER A 118 7.55 -1.15 -6.57
C SER A 118 8.36 -1.55 -5.35
N LEU A 119 8.26 -2.82 -4.95
CA LEU A 119 9.10 -3.36 -3.88
C LEU A 119 10.58 -3.29 -4.29
N PRO A 120 11.47 -2.88 -3.38
CA PRO A 120 12.89 -2.88 -3.65
C PRO A 120 13.41 -4.31 -3.79
N ALA A 121 14.44 -4.51 -4.62
CA ALA A 121 15.15 -5.77 -4.66
C ALA A 121 15.70 -6.12 -3.27
N GLN A 122 15.67 -7.39 -2.88
CA GLN A 122 16.06 -7.84 -1.53
C GLN A 122 17.46 -7.38 -1.11
N ASN A 123 18.37 -7.24 -2.06
CA ASN A 123 19.76 -6.83 -1.83
C ASN A 123 20.00 -5.34 -2.10
N SER A 124 18.95 -4.52 -2.20
CA SER A 124 19.08 -3.08 -2.42
C SER A 124 19.35 -2.32 -1.11
N ASN A 125 20.05 -1.18 -1.22
CA ASN A 125 20.22 -0.26 -0.08
C ASN A 125 18.88 0.19 0.50
N LEU A 126 17.86 0.33 -0.34
CA LEU A 126 16.52 0.68 0.13
C LEU A 126 15.92 -0.41 1.02
N SER A 127 16.10 -1.69 0.68
CA SER A 127 15.60 -2.79 1.51
C SER A 127 16.20 -2.75 2.91
N ALA A 128 17.52 -2.56 3.02
CA ALA A 128 18.20 -2.42 4.31
C ALA A 128 17.74 -1.17 5.08
N SER A 129 17.57 -0.04 4.39
CA SER A 129 17.07 1.21 4.98
C SER A 129 15.65 1.08 5.52
N LEU A 130 14.75 0.39 4.80
CA LEU A 130 13.38 0.15 5.25
C LEU A 130 13.32 -0.75 6.49
N GLN A 131 14.17 -1.78 6.56
CA GLN A 131 14.24 -2.66 7.73
C GLN A 131 14.70 -1.93 9.01
N SER A 132 15.48 -0.85 8.88
CA SER A 132 15.92 0.00 9.99
C SER A 132 15.03 1.23 10.20
N ASN A 133 13.96 1.41 9.42
CA ASN A 133 13.05 2.53 9.54
C ASN A 133 11.87 2.16 10.46
N ASP A 134 11.91 2.63 11.70
CA ASP A 134 10.88 2.35 12.71
C ASP A 134 9.48 2.72 12.22
N ALA A 135 9.33 3.88 11.57
CA ALA A 135 8.04 4.33 11.08
C ALA A 135 7.46 3.40 10.00
N TYR A 136 8.30 2.83 9.14
CA TYR A 136 7.89 1.83 8.15
C TYR A 136 7.53 0.49 8.82
N MET A 137 8.39 0.00 9.72
CA MET A 137 8.18 -1.28 10.41
C MET A 137 6.94 -1.26 11.30
N ASP A 138 6.70 -0.21 12.04
CA ASP A 138 5.51 -0.05 12.90
C ASP A 138 4.22 -0.15 12.09
N ARG A 139 4.17 0.51 10.92
CA ARG A 139 2.99 0.48 10.05
C ARG A 139 2.79 -0.86 9.37
N LEU A 140 3.88 -1.48 8.93
CA LEU A 140 3.84 -2.82 8.35
C LEU A 140 3.31 -3.85 9.36
N ILE A 141 3.81 -3.81 10.59
CA ILE A 141 3.34 -4.66 11.70
C ILE A 141 1.86 -4.36 12.02
N ALA A 142 1.49 -3.08 12.10
CA ALA A 142 0.11 -2.69 12.36
C ALA A 142 -0.86 -3.19 11.28
N LEU A 143 -0.49 -3.06 10.00
CA LEU A 143 -1.28 -3.58 8.87
C LEU A 143 -1.37 -5.10 8.92
N SER A 144 -0.24 -5.77 9.13
CA SER A 144 -0.17 -7.24 9.26
C SER A 144 -1.10 -7.75 10.37
N ASN A 145 -1.08 -7.12 11.54
CA ASN A 145 -1.93 -7.48 12.66
C ASN A 145 -3.43 -7.33 12.34
N ARG A 146 -3.83 -6.23 11.67
CA ARG A 146 -5.23 -6.02 11.26
C ARG A 146 -5.71 -7.08 10.28
N LEU A 147 -4.91 -7.38 9.25
CA LEU A 147 -5.25 -8.40 8.26
C LEU A 147 -5.28 -9.81 8.87
N SER A 148 -4.37 -10.11 9.81
CA SER A 148 -4.31 -11.41 10.49
C SER A 148 -5.58 -11.72 11.30
N ILE A 149 -6.25 -10.70 11.85
CA ILE A 149 -7.54 -10.88 12.52
C ILE A 149 -8.56 -11.41 11.51
N TRP A 150 -8.75 -10.75 10.37
CA TRP A 150 -9.69 -11.18 9.34
C TRP A 150 -9.33 -12.53 8.71
N ILE A 151 -8.03 -12.83 8.56
CA ILE A 151 -7.57 -14.14 8.08
C ILE A 151 -8.02 -15.24 9.06
N THR A 152 -7.77 -15.04 10.35
CA THR A 152 -8.15 -16.00 11.41
C THR A 152 -9.67 -16.19 11.48
N GLU A 153 -10.44 -15.11 11.43
CA GLU A 153 -11.90 -15.14 11.42
C GLU A 153 -12.45 -15.85 10.17
N ALA A 154 -11.87 -15.58 8.98
CA ALA A 154 -12.25 -16.26 7.75
C ALA A 154 -11.91 -17.75 7.75
N GLN A 155 -10.80 -18.15 8.36
CA GLN A 155 -10.46 -19.58 8.55
C GLN A 155 -11.40 -20.25 9.54
N THR A 156 -11.67 -19.61 10.67
CA THR A 156 -12.56 -20.16 11.72
C THR A 156 -14.00 -20.31 11.21
N SER A 157 -14.46 -19.40 10.37
CA SER A 157 -15.80 -19.47 9.74
C SER A 157 -15.86 -20.30 8.46
N GLY A 158 -14.77 -20.98 8.08
CA GLY A 158 -14.70 -21.84 6.89
C GLY A 158 -14.73 -21.10 5.56
N GLN A 159 -14.49 -19.80 5.54
CA GLN A 159 -14.41 -18.98 4.32
C GLN A 159 -13.03 -19.07 3.66
N LEU A 160 -11.97 -19.28 4.45
CA LEU A 160 -10.63 -19.63 4.00
C LEU A 160 -10.26 -21.03 4.43
N HIS A 161 -9.38 -21.66 3.66
CA HIS A 161 -8.92 -23.02 3.96
C HIS A 161 -8.18 -23.05 5.30
N PRO A 162 -8.65 -23.82 6.32
CA PRO A 162 -8.12 -23.74 7.68
C PRO A 162 -6.71 -24.34 7.82
N ALA A 163 -6.28 -25.19 6.89
CA ALA A 163 -4.94 -25.80 6.90
C ALA A 163 -3.85 -24.90 6.30
N LEU A 164 -4.19 -23.75 5.71
CA LEU A 164 -3.19 -22.81 5.20
C LEU A 164 -2.59 -22.03 6.38
N PRO A 165 -1.25 -21.93 6.49
CA PRO A 165 -0.64 -21.02 7.43
C PRO A 165 -1.15 -19.58 7.23
N ALA A 166 -1.51 -18.89 8.31
CA ALA A 166 -2.01 -17.50 8.23
C ALA A 166 -0.99 -16.57 7.58
N GLU A 167 0.30 -16.79 7.82
CA GLU A 167 1.39 -16.04 7.20
C GLU A 167 1.42 -16.23 5.68
N LEU A 168 1.17 -17.44 5.17
CA LEU A 168 1.10 -17.68 3.74
C LEU A 168 -0.02 -16.87 3.10
N VAL A 169 -1.19 -16.82 3.73
CA VAL A 169 -2.32 -16.01 3.26
C VAL A 169 -1.93 -14.53 3.28
N LEU A 170 -1.36 -14.04 4.38
CA LEU A 170 -0.93 -12.64 4.53
C LEU A 170 0.08 -12.24 3.44
N TYR A 171 1.12 -13.05 3.20
CA TYR A 171 2.11 -12.77 2.17
C TYR A 171 1.54 -12.86 0.76
N THR A 172 0.56 -13.73 0.52
CA THR A 172 -0.17 -13.78 -0.75
C THR A 172 -0.93 -12.49 -1.01
N LEU A 173 -1.56 -11.89 0.03
CA LEU A 173 -2.25 -10.60 -0.10
C LEU A 173 -1.25 -9.45 -0.35
N PHE A 174 -0.13 -9.42 0.37
CA PHE A 174 0.92 -8.41 0.13
C PHE A 174 1.52 -8.51 -1.28
N ALA A 175 1.68 -9.73 -1.81
CA ALA A 175 2.17 -9.92 -3.16
C ALA A 175 1.26 -9.29 -4.23
N ARG A 176 -0.04 -9.15 -3.96
CA ARG A 176 -0.99 -8.48 -4.88
C ARG A 176 -0.76 -6.97 -4.99
N ALA A 177 -0.16 -6.34 -3.98
CA ALA A 177 0.17 -4.91 -4.03
C ALA A 177 1.22 -4.56 -5.09
N CYS A 178 2.10 -5.50 -5.43
CA CYS A 178 3.16 -5.34 -6.44
C CYS A 178 3.15 -6.50 -7.43
N ASP A 179 1.95 -6.92 -7.85
CA ASP A 179 1.78 -8.08 -8.73
C ASP A 179 2.26 -7.78 -10.14
N PRO A 180 3.27 -8.51 -10.65
CA PRO A 180 3.76 -8.33 -12.02
C PRO A 180 2.69 -8.67 -13.07
N VAL A 181 1.74 -9.56 -12.77
CA VAL A 181 0.62 -9.87 -13.70
C VAL A 181 -0.26 -8.66 -13.91
N VAL A 182 -0.57 -7.91 -12.85
CA VAL A 182 -1.34 -6.65 -12.94
C VAL A 182 -0.61 -5.64 -13.83
N ALA A 183 0.71 -5.49 -13.67
CA ALA A 183 1.52 -4.59 -14.48
C ALA A 183 1.54 -5.00 -15.96
N LEU A 184 1.81 -6.28 -16.26
CA LEU A 184 1.84 -6.82 -17.62
C LEU A 184 0.50 -6.68 -18.35
N LEU A 185 -0.62 -6.95 -17.67
CA LEU A 185 -1.96 -6.80 -18.26
C LEU A 185 -2.28 -5.32 -18.53
N LYS A 186 -1.88 -4.41 -17.63
CA LYS A 186 -2.01 -2.95 -17.86
C LYS A 186 -1.21 -2.51 -19.08
N GLU A 187 0.05 -2.91 -19.19
CA GLU A 187 0.94 -2.54 -20.29
C GLU A 187 0.44 -3.04 -21.65
N SER A 188 -0.28 -4.16 -21.71
CA SER A 188 -0.87 -4.66 -22.94
C SER A 188 -1.90 -3.70 -23.56
N GLY A 189 -2.50 -2.82 -22.77
CA GLY A 189 -3.53 -1.88 -23.20
C GLY A 189 -4.86 -2.52 -23.65
N GLN A 190 -5.00 -3.85 -23.50
CA GLN A 190 -6.15 -4.60 -24.02
C GLN A 190 -7.31 -4.69 -23.03
N TYR A 191 -7.08 -4.42 -21.75
CA TYR A 191 -8.02 -4.70 -20.68
C TYR A 191 -8.27 -3.47 -19.81
N THR A 192 -9.49 -3.34 -19.31
CA THR A 192 -9.84 -2.31 -18.33
C THR A 192 -9.29 -2.67 -16.94
N HIS A 193 -9.05 -1.66 -16.10
CA HIS A 193 -8.64 -1.89 -14.71
C HIS A 193 -9.60 -2.84 -13.97
N ALA A 194 -10.92 -2.67 -14.18
CA ALA A 194 -11.93 -3.53 -13.56
C ALA A 194 -11.81 -5.01 -13.99
N GLN A 195 -11.51 -5.28 -15.25
CA GLN A 195 -11.28 -6.65 -15.74
C GLN A 195 -10.04 -7.26 -15.09
N ILE A 196 -8.93 -6.52 -15.07
CA ILE A 196 -7.66 -6.98 -14.48
C ILE A 196 -7.86 -7.32 -13.00
N ILE A 197 -8.45 -6.39 -12.22
CA ILE A 197 -8.72 -6.59 -10.79
C ILE A 197 -9.65 -7.80 -10.58
N GLY A 198 -10.72 -7.91 -11.36
CA GLY A 198 -11.67 -9.01 -11.24
C GLY A 198 -11.01 -10.36 -11.45
N TRP A 199 -10.21 -10.52 -12.51
CA TRP A 199 -9.52 -11.79 -12.78
C TRP A 199 -8.46 -12.16 -11.75
N VAL A 200 -7.62 -11.19 -11.36
CA VAL A 200 -6.58 -11.45 -10.35
C VAL A 200 -7.18 -11.72 -8.98
N THR A 201 -8.28 -11.03 -8.63
CA THR A 201 -9.02 -11.33 -7.39
C THR A 201 -9.62 -12.73 -7.42
N SER A 202 -10.28 -13.12 -8.53
CA SER A 202 -10.86 -14.46 -8.69
C SER A 202 -9.76 -15.54 -8.57
N THR A 203 -8.69 -15.43 -9.33
CA THR A 203 -7.59 -16.42 -9.25
C THR A 203 -6.94 -16.49 -7.87
N THR A 204 -6.88 -15.38 -7.15
CA THR A 204 -6.31 -15.34 -5.79
C THR A 204 -7.21 -16.03 -4.79
N PHE A 205 -8.50 -15.70 -4.78
CA PHE A 205 -9.42 -16.13 -3.72
C PHE A 205 -10.14 -17.43 -4.02
N ASP A 206 -10.34 -17.80 -5.28
CA ASP A 206 -10.90 -19.10 -5.64
C ASP A 206 -9.93 -20.24 -5.29
N GLY A 207 -8.60 -19.97 -5.35
CA GLY A 207 -7.57 -20.89 -4.86
C GLY A 207 -7.37 -20.89 -3.33
N LEU A 208 -7.77 -19.82 -2.63
CA LEU A 208 -7.70 -19.69 -1.17
C LEU A 208 -9.00 -20.08 -0.46
N ALA A 209 -10.11 -20.17 -1.17
CA ALA A 209 -11.40 -20.55 -0.59
C ALA A 209 -11.37 -22.01 -0.10
N ALA A 210 -12.11 -22.30 0.98
CA ALA A 210 -12.35 -23.67 1.39
C ALA A 210 -13.10 -24.45 0.31
N ALA A 211 -12.68 -25.69 0.04
CA ALA A 211 -13.41 -26.57 -0.84
C ALA A 211 -14.85 -26.75 -0.31
N ARG A 212 -15.84 -26.57 -1.19
CA ARG A 212 -17.26 -26.77 -0.87
C ARG A 212 -17.58 -28.24 -0.77
#